data_763484101967fc12559ddba1b2c7d729
#
_entry.id   763484101967fc12559ddba1b2c7d729
#
_cell.length_a   1.000
_cell.length_b   1.000
_cell.length_c   1.000
_cell.angle_alpha   90.00
_cell.angle_beta   90.00
_cell.angle_gamma   90.00
#
_symmetry.space_group_name_H-M   'P 1'
#
loop_
_entity.id
_entity.type
_entity.pdbx_description
1 polymer ?
#
loop_
_entity_poly.entity_id
_entity_poly.type
_entity_poly.pdbx_seq_one_letter_code
_entity_poly.pdbx_strand_id
1 'polypeptide(L)'
;MSTGPKQQSQERFGRFAQSYVTSAGHARGAELERLLALAAPQAEWRALDVATGGGHTALKIAPHVRQIVASDLTPAMLEAARAHIALQAPNAAFTAADAERLPFAAGAFDLVTCRIAPHHFPDVFAFVRECARVLKPGGRLVVQDLTVPDDERAARYVDAFERLRDPSHGRMYAPYEWEGLFLDAGFTVEAAEIHRRPANMEEWAQQQDCSPAIIERLHILLAQAPAAVRDWLNVQHPATPAAQFDHVYVIIAGMKT
;
A
#
# COMPACT_ATOMS: atom_id res chain seq x y z
N MET A 1 14.09 24.69 5.18
CA MET A 1 13.72 24.26 3.82
C MET A 1 12.70 23.15 3.99
N SER A 2 11.54 23.23 3.33
CA SER A 2 10.55 22.15 3.40
C SER A 2 11.15 20.90 2.74
N THR A 3 11.22 19.77 3.44
CA THR A 3 11.58 18.48 2.87
C THR A 3 10.54 18.06 1.84
N GLY A 4 10.96 17.54 0.69
CA GLY A 4 10.01 17.06 -0.33
C GLY A 4 9.24 15.81 0.16
N PRO A 5 8.06 15.49 -0.44
CA PRO A 5 7.22 14.37 0.01
C PRO A 5 7.98 13.02 0.14
N LYS A 6 8.85 12.70 -0.81
CA LYS A 6 9.67 11.48 -0.78
C LYS A 6 10.64 11.45 0.41
N GLN A 7 11.24 12.60 0.74
CA GLN A 7 12.15 12.70 1.89
C GLN A 7 11.37 12.54 3.20
N GLN A 8 10.18 13.12 3.32
CA GLN A 8 9.31 12.94 4.48
C GLN A 8 8.95 11.45 4.69
N SER A 9 8.59 10.74 3.60
CA SER A 9 8.33 9.30 3.64
C SER A 9 9.57 8.53 4.08
N GLN A 10 10.76 8.81 3.52
CA GLN A 10 12.01 8.13 3.91
C GLN A 10 12.36 8.34 5.38
N GLU A 11 12.25 9.57 5.90
CA GLU A 11 12.53 9.88 7.30
C GLU A 11 11.56 9.15 8.23
N ARG A 12 10.26 9.17 7.90
CA ARG A 12 9.23 8.52 8.69
C ARG A 12 9.37 7.00 8.68
N PHE A 13 9.38 6.39 7.51
CA PHE A 13 9.48 4.94 7.39
C PHE A 13 10.82 4.39 7.86
N GLY A 14 11.90 5.16 7.72
CA GLY A 14 13.20 4.81 8.30
C GLY A 14 13.13 4.68 9.83
N ARG A 15 12.40 5.57 10.52
CA ARG A 15 12.21 5.51 11.97
C ARG A 15 11.41 4.30 12.42
N PHE A 16 10.42 3.86 11.65
CA PHE A 16 9.49 2.78 12.02
C PHE A 16 9.79 1.44 11.33
N ALA A 17 10.92 1.31 10.61
CA ALA A 17 11.20 0.13 9.77
C ALA A 17 11.02 -1.21 10.51
N GLN A 18 11.50 -1.31 11.76
CA GLN A 18 11.36 -2.53 12.55
C GLN A 18 9.91 -2.84 12.93
N SER A 19 9.09 -1.84 13.18
CA SER A 19 7.68 -2.02 13.51
C SER A 19 6.89 -2.61 12.35
N TYR A 20 7.26 -2.29 11.11
CA TYR A 20 6.65 -2.86 9.91
C TYR A 20 6.93 -4.35 9.74
N VAL A 21 8.11 -4.83 10.15
CA VAL A 21 8.45 -6.28 10.14
C VAL A 21 7.59 -7.06 11.12
N THR A 22 7.37 -6.51 12.33
CA THR A 22 6.63 -7.20 13.40
C THR A 22 5.13 -6.98 13.35
N SER A 23 4.65 -6.12 12.45
CA SER A 23 3.24 -5.76 12.33
C SER A 23 2.38 -6.95 11.86
N ALA A 24 1.55 -7.48 12.77
CA ALA A 24 0.60 -8.54 12.44
C ALA A 24 -0.38 -8.13 11.33
N GLY A 25 -0.76 -6.85 11.27
CA GLY A 25 -1.65 -6.30 10.26
C GLY A 25 -1.04 -6.26 8.85
N HIS A 26 0.30 -6.27 8.71
CA HIS A 26 0.98 -6.37 7.44
C HIS A 26 1.38 -7.82 7.10
N ALA A 27 1.63 -8.64 8.12
CA ALA A 27 2.08 -10.02 7.96
C ALA A 27 0.97 -11.00 7.55
N ARG A 28 -0.28 -10.73 7.93
CA ARG A 28 -1.42 -11.66 7.77
C ARG A 28 -2.68 -10.87 7.46
N GLY A 29 -3.59 -11.50 6.72
CA GLY A 29 -4.91 -10.94 6.40
C GLY A 29 -5.50 -11.60 5.16
N ALA A 30 -6.83 -11.63 5.08
CA ALA A 30 -7.54 -12.17 3.92
C ALA A 30 -7.18 -11.40 2.63
N GLU A 31 -6.87 -10.12 2.76
CA GLU A 31 -6.48 -9.25 1.65
C GLU A 31 -5.11 -9.64 1.06
N LEU A 32 -4.13 -10.10 1.87
CA LEU A 32 -2.85 -10.60 1.35
C LEU A 32 -3.02 -11.93 0.62
N GLU A 33 -3.87 -12.81 1.14
CA GLU A 33 -4.23 -14.07 0.44
C GLU A 33 -4.97 -13.76 -0.87
N ARG A 34 -5.86 -12.76 -0.88
CA ARG A 34 -6.55 -12.36 -2.09
C ARG A 34 -5.61 -11.73 -3.12
N LEU A 35 -4.67 -10.89 -2.69
CA LEU A 35 -3.63 -10.35 -3.56
C LEU A 35 -2.83 -11.48 -4.23
N LEU A 36 -2.39 -12.49 -3.45
CA LEU A 36 -1.67 -13.65 -4.00
C LEU A 36 -2.53 -14.41 -5.02
N ALA A 37 -3.82 -14.62 -4.72
CA ALA A 37 -4.74 -15.32 -5.62
C ALA A 37 -4.92 -14.56 -6.96
N LEU A 38 -5.03 -13.22 -6.90
CA LEU A 38 -5.12 -12.38 -8.10
C LEU A 38 -3.78 -12.28 -8.84
N ALA A 39 -2.66 -12.29 -8.14
CA ALA A 39 -1.33 -12.32 -8.74
C ALA A 39 -1.09 -13.61 -9.52
N ALA A 40 -1.69 -14.73 -9.09
CA ALA A 40 -1.60 -16.05 -9.73
C ALA A 40 -0.18 -16.37 -10.23
N PRO A 41 0.86 -16.25 -9.35
CA PRO A 41 2.26 -16.33 -9.76
C PRO A 41 2.59 -17.71 -10.34
N GLN A 42 3.56 -17.76 -11.27
CA GLN A 42 4.02 -18.99 -11.91
C GLN A 42 5.48 -19.27 -11.55
N ALA A 43 5.86 -20.55 -11.46
CA ALA A 43 7.18 -20.98 -11.00
C ALA A 43 8.35 -20.38 -11.81
N GLU A 44 8.15 -20.14 -13.11
CA GLU A 44 9.18 -19.59 -14.00
C GLU A 44 9.25 -18.06 -13.98
N TRP A 45 8.32 -17.40 -13.31
CA TRP A 45 8.22 -15.97 -13.35
C TRP A 45 9.31 -15.26 -12.54
N ARG A 46 9.62 -14.06 -12.98
CA ARG A 46 10.39 -13.07 -12.24
C ARG A 46 9.44 -11.99 -11.75
N ALA A 47 9.34 -11.83 -10.44
CA ALA A 47 8.44 -10.88 -9.81
C ALA A 47 9.19 -9.67 -9.23
N LEU A 48 8.50 -8.53 -9.12
CA LEU A 48 8.94 -7.32 -8.43
C LEU A 48 7.88 -6.93 -7.40
N ASP A 49 8.30 -6.71 -6.15
CA ASP A 49 7.47 -6.12 -5.09
C ASP A 49 7.95 -4.68 -4.86
N VAL A 50 7.12 -3.69 -5.24
CA VAL A 50 7.43 -2.26 -5.16
C VAL A 50 7.00 -1.72 -3.81
N ALA A 51 7.86 -0.93 -3.16
CA ALA A 51 7.68 -0.42 -1.81
C ALA A 51 7.40 -1.59 -0.83
N THR A 52 8.32 -2.54 -0.81
CA THR A 52 8.17 -3.82 -0.10
C THR A 52 8.03 -3.68 1.43
N GLY A 53 8.43 -2.53 2.00
CA GLY A 53 8.37 -2.28 3.44
C GLY A 53 9.06 -3.38 4.24
N GLY A 54 8.34 -4.06 5.13
CA GLY A 54 8.83 -5.20 5.92
C GLY A 54 9.01 -6.52 5.14
N GLY A 55 8.73 -6.55 3.83
CA GLY A 55 8.96 -7.71 2.97
C GLY A 55 7.84 -8.76 2.96
N HIS A 56 6.70 -8.51 3.59
CA HIS A 56 5.64 -9.52 3.76
C HIS A 56 5.03 -10.00 2.44
N THR A 57 4.79 -9.08 1.48
CA THR A 57 4.27 -9.42 0.15
C THR A 57 5.31 -10.22 -0.64
N ALA A 58 6.57 -9.76 -0.62
CA ALA A 58 7.68 -10.47 -1.26
C ALA A 58 7.85 -11.88 -0.70
N LEU A 59 7.80 -12.04 0.64
CA LEU A 59 7.88 -13.35 1.30
C LEU A 59 6.73 -14.28 0.88
N LYS A 60 5.52 -13.74 0.73
CA LYS A 60 4.33 -14.51 0.33
C LYS A 60 4.42 -15.00 -1.11
N ILE A 61 5.01 -14.19 -2.01
CA ILE A 61 5.14 -14.52 -3.45
C ILE A 61 6.36 -15.42 -3.72
N ALA A 62 7.45 -15.26 -2.96
CA ALA A 62 8.72 -15.93 -3.19
C ALA A 62 8.62 -17.45 -3.44
N PRO A 63 7.82 -18.25 -2.71
CA PRO A 63 7.69 -19.69 -2.94
C PRO A 63 7.09 -20.08 -4.30
N HIS A 64 6.44 -19.13 -4.98
CA HIS A 64 5.66 -19.37 -6.19
C HIS A 64 6.34 -18.88 -7.46
N VAL A 65 7.55 -18.29 -7.37
CA VAL A 65 8.24 -17.68 -8.51
C VAL A 65 9.71 -18.09 -8.54
N ARG A 66 10.33 -18.02 -9.73
CA ARG A 66 11.75 -18.26 -9.87
C ARG A 66 12.61 -17.27 -9.10
N GLN A 67 12.23 -16.00 -9.12
CA GLN A 67 12.93 -14.90 -8.45
C GLN A 67 11.94 -13.80 -8.06
N ILE A 68 12.11 -13.23 -6.87
CA ILE A 68 11.45 -11.98 -6.47
C ILE A 68 12.48 -10.90 -6.20
N VAL A 69 12.23 -9.69 -6.68
CA VAL A 69 12.98 -8.49 -6.31
C VAL A 69 12.11 -7.68 -5.36
N ALA A 70 12.56 -7.50 -4.13
CA ALA A 70 11.96 -6.61 -3.14
C ALA A 70 12.60 -5.23 -3.27
N SER A 71 11.81 -4.21 -3.59
CA SER A 71 12.33 -2.84 -3.77
C SER A 71 11.67 -1.85 -2.82
N ASP A 72 12.44 -0.89 -2.34
CA ASP A 72 11.95 0.20 -1.48
C ASP A 72 12.80 1.46 -1.69
N LEU A 73 12.17 2.63 -1.49
CA LEU A 73 12.87 3.91 -1.54
C LEU A 73 13.75 4.12 -0.31
N THR A 74 13.39 3.50 0.83
CA THR A 74 13.99 3.72 2.14
C THR A 74 15.01 2.63 2.47
N PRO A 75 16.34 2.94 2.56
CA PRO A 75 17.37 1.93 2.83
C PRO A 75 17.11 1.13 4.12
N ALA A 76 16.67 1.78 5.19
CA ALA A 76 16.36 1.11 6.45
C ALA A 76 15.23 0.08 6.32
N MET A 77 14.23 0.33 5.46
CA MET A 77 13.20 -0.65 5.13
C MET A 77 13.79 -1.86 4.39
N LEU A 78 14.68 -1.65 3.43
CA LEU A 78 15.34 -2.76 2.73
C LEU A 78 16.22 -3.61 3.66
N GLU A 79 16.91 -3.00 4.61
CA GLU A 79 17.67 -3.74 5.63
C GLU A 79 16.75 -4.57 6.51
N ALA A 80 15.65 -3.99 6.99
CA ALA A 80 14.65 -4.67 7.79
C ALA A 80 13.99 -5.83 7.01
N ALA A 81 13.59 -5.60 5.76
CA ALA A 81 13.04 -6.64 4.88
C ALA A 81 14.05 -7.77 4.65
N ARG A 82 15.31 -7.44 4.36
CA ARG A 82 16.38 -8.44 4.17
C ARG A 82 16.57 -9.30 5.41
N ALA A 83 16.67 -8.67 6.58
CA ALA A 83 16.80 -9.40 7.85
C ALA A 83 15.60 -10.33 8.13
N HIS A 84 14.41 -9.89 7.74
CA HIS A 84 13.18 -10.61 7.97
C HIS A 84 13.02 -11.83 7.03
N ILE A 85 13.28 -11.68 5.74
CA ILE A 85 12.85 -12.68 4.74
C ILE A 85 13.98 -13.44 4.06
N ALA A 86 15.26 -13.00 4.12
CA ALA A 86 16.33 -13.59 3.30
C ALA A 86 16.54 -15.10 3.55
N LEU A 87 16.38 -15.55 4.79
CA LEU A 87 16.51 -16.98 5.13
C LEU A 87 15.30 -17.81 4.68
N GLN A 88 14.13 -17.21 4.55
CA GLN A 88 12.87 -17.87 4.18
C GLN A 88 12.62 -17.80 2.67
N ALA A 89 13.21 -16.79 2.01
CA ALA A 89 13.08 -16.54 0.58
C ALA A 89 14.48 -16.41 -0.07
N PRO A 90 15.22 -17.51 -0.25
CA PRO A 90 16.58 -17.50 -0.82
C PRO A 90 16.63 -16.99 -2.26
N ASN A 91 15.52 -16.97 -2.96
CA ASN A 91 15.35 -16.42 -4.31
C ASN A 91 14.99 -14.91 -4.31
N ALA A 92 14.98 -14.25 -3.14
CA ALA A 92 14.74 -12.82 -3.04
C ALA A 92 16.02 -12.00 -3.26
N ALA A 93 15.95 -11.00 -4.12
CA ALA A 93 16.94 -9.93 -4.27
C ALA A 93 16.37 -8.62 -3.72
N PHE A 94 17.24 -7.69 -3.30
CA PHE A 94 16.84 -6.43 -2.66
C PHE A 94 17.47 -5.25 -3.40
N THR A 95 16.68 -4.24 -3.75
CA THR A 95 17.11 -3.10 -4.57
C THR A 95 16.50 -1.81 -4.05
N ALA A 96 17.34 -0.78 -3.82
CA ALA A 96 16.82 0.56 -3.58
C ALA A 96 16.21 1.11 -4.87
N ALA A 97 14.95 1.54 -4.82
CA ALA A 97 14.25 2.03 -6.00
C ALA A 97 13.18 3.07 -5.64
N ASP A 98 13.07 4.08 -6.48
CA ASP A 98 11.94 4.99 -6.52
C ASP A 98 10.83 4.35 -7.37
N ALA A 99 9.63 4.19 -6.80
CA ALA A 99 8.48 3.59 -7.47
C ALA A 99 8.08 4.33 -8.77
N GLU A 100 8.29 5.65 -8.81
CA GLU A 100 7.99 6.51 -9.96
C GLU A 100 9.11 6.49 -11.02
N ARG A 101 10.25 5.83 -10.73
CA ARG A 101 11.39 5.70 -11.64
C ARG A 101 12.18 4.42 -11.35
N LEU A 102 11.63 3.29 -11.73
CA LEU A 102 12.19 1.97 -11.43
C LEU A 102 13.51 1.72 -12.20
N PRO A 103 14.60 1.29 -11.52
CA PRO A 103 15.92 1.12 -12.14
C PRO A 103 16.04 -0.23 -12.89
N PHE A 104 14.99 -0.63 -13.58
CA PHE A 104 14.94 -1.89 -14.32
C PHE A 104 14.66 -1.66 -15.80
N ALA A 105 15.14 -2.56 -16.65
CA ALA A 105 14.85 -2.55 -18.08
C ALA A 105 13.36 -2.78 -18.35
N ALA A 106 12.88 -2.28 -19.50
CA ALA A 106 11.53 -2.59 -19.96
C ALA A 106 11.37 -4.12 -20.17
N GLY A 107 10.22 -4.66 -19.80
CA GLY A 107 9.92 -6.09 -19.96
C GLY A 107 10.76 -7.03 -19.09
N ALA A 108 11.26 -6.55 -17.94
CA ALA A 108 12.12 -7.33 -17.04
C ALA A 108 11.35 -8.30 -16.14
N PHE A 109 10.05 -8.11 -15.94
CA PHE A 109 9.24 -8.85 -14.97
C PHE A 109 7.96 -9.43 -15.59
N ASP A 110 7.53 -10.54 -15.03
CA ASP A 110 6.26 -11.20 -15.35
C ASP A 110 5.14 -10.75 -14.41
N LEU A 111 5.50 -10.38 -13.17
CA LEU A 111 4.57 -9.92 -12.12
C LEU A 111 5.17 -8.70 -11.42
N VAL A 112 4.34 -7.69 -11.18
CA VAL A 112 4.62 -6.58 -10.26
C VAL A 112 3.54 -6.51 -9.21
N THR A 113 3.94 -6.33 -7.94
CA THR A 113 3.03 -6.11 -6.81
C THR A 113 3.40 -4.81 -6.09
N CYS A 114 2.41 -4.15 -5.50
CA CYS A 114 2.61 -3.04 -4.57
C CYS A 114 1.47 -3.07 -3.55
N ARG A 115 1.81 -2.95 -2.25
CA ARG A 115 0.81 -3.10 -1.20
C ARG A 115 0.92 -2.05 -0.11
N ILE A 116 -0.19 -1.29 0.10
CA ILE A 116 -0.35 -0.27 1.18
C ILE A 116 0.80 0.75 1.14
N ALA A 117 1.06 1.30 -0.05
CA ALA A 117 2.15 2.25 -0.26
C ALA A 117 1.81 3.38 -1.26
N PRO A 118 1.03 3.16 -2.33
CA PRO A 118 0.81 4.17 -3.35
C PRO A 118 0.23 5.50 -2.83
N HIS A 119 -0.56 5.49 -1.76
CA HIS A 119 -1.07 6.71 -1.13
C HIS A 119 0.02 7.65 -0.58
N HIS A 120 1.29 7.19 -0.53
CA HIS A 120 2.46 8.01 -0.21
C HIS A 120 3.21 8.52 -1.45
N PHE A 121 2.87 8.05 -2.65
CA PHE A 121 3.58 8.43 -3.87
C PHE A 121 3.12 9.80 -4.36
N PRO A 122 4.04 10.74 -4.65
CA PRO A 122 3.68 12.02 -5.23
C PRO A 122 2.96 11.93 -6.57
N ASP A 123 3.31 10.93 -7.39
CA ASP A 123 2.73 10.70 -8.72
C ASP A 123 2.43 9.20 -8.94
N VAL A 124 1.21 8.79 -8.56
CA VAL A 124 0.74 7.40 -8.73
C VAL A 124 0.62 7.02 -10.20
N PHE A 125 0.33 7.98 -11.10
CA PHE A 125 0.29 7.69 -12.53
C PHE A 125 1.69 7.34 -13.08
N ALA A 126 2.73 8.07 -12.65
CA ALA A 126 4.11 7.71 -13.00
C ALA A 126 4.47 6.32 -12.48
N PHE A 127 4.06 5.96 -11.25
CA PHE A 127 4.25 4.62 -10.70
C PHE A 127 3.59 3.53 -11.56
N VAL A 128 2.31 3.69 -11.92
CA VAL A 128 1.58 2.67 -12.74
C VAL A 128 2.22 2.54 -14.13
N ARG A 129 2.65 3.65 -14.74
CA ARG A 129 3.39 3.65 -16.02
C ARG A 129 4.75 2.95 -15.93
N GLU A 130 5.48 3.15 -14.84
CA GLU A 130 6.75 2.44 -14.61
C GLU A 130 6.52 0.94 -14.42
N CYS A 131 5.45 0.55 -13.68
CA CYS A 131 5.04 -0.85 -13.61
C CYS A 131 4.74 -1.42 -15.00
N ALA A 132 3.97 -0.69 -15.82
CA ALA A 132 3.70 -1.11 -17.20
C ALA A 132 5.00 -1.24 -18.03
N ARG A 133 5.93 -0.30 -17.89
CA ARG A 133 7.20 -0.34 -18.62
C ARG A 133 8.05 -1.55 -18.28
N VAL A 134 8.17 -1.86 -16.98
CA VAL A 134 9.03 -2.98 -16.53
C VAL A 134 8.38 -4.35 -16.68
N LEU A 135 7.08 -4.42 -16.85
CA LEU A 135 6.35 -5.65 -17.16
C LEU A 135 6.52 -6.06 -18.62
N LYS A 136 6.62 -7.37 -18.86
CA LYS A 136 6.49 -7.97 -20.18
C LYS A 136 5.07 -7.79 -20.73
N PRO A 137 4.87 -7.83 -22.06
CA PRO A 137 3.52 -8.05 -22.60
C PRO A 137 2.90 -9.32 -21.98
N GLY A 138 1.62 -9.25 -21.59
CA GLY A 138 0.96 -10.31 -20.84
C GLY A 138 1.35 -10.42 -19.36
N GLY A 139 2.29 -9.58 -18.89
CA GLY A 139 2.66 -9.50 -17.48
C GLY A 139 1.58 -8.85 -16.62
N ARG A 140 1.56 -9.15 -15.34
CA ARG A 140 0.49 -8.79 -14.41
C ARG A 140 0.93 -7.75 -13.39
N LEU A 141 0.08 -6.74 -13.16
CA LEU A 141 0.19 -5.80 -12.04
C LEU A 141 -0.93 -6.07 -11.04
N VAL A 142 -0.57 -6.20 -9.76
CA VAL A 142 -1.56 -6.25 -8.66
C VAL A 142 -1.19 -5.21 -7.62
N VAL A 143 -2.14 -4.31 -7.34
CA VAL A 143 -1.99 -3.26 -6.33
C VAL A 143 -3.07 -3.44 -5.27
N GLN A 144 -2.68 -3.37 -4.01
CA GLN A 144 -3.58 -3.18 -2.88
C GLN A 144 -3.23 -1.85 -2.21
N ASP A 145 -4.24 -0.98 -2.04
CA ASP A 145 -4.02 0.25 -1.30
C ASP A 145 -5.27 0.68 -0.52
N LEU A 146 -5.10 1.62 0.41
CA LEU A 146 -6.22 2.33 1.01
C LEU A 146 -7.02 3.04 -0.09
N THR A 147 -8.33 3.12 0.09
CA THR A 147 -9.21 3.73 -0.90
C THR A 147 -10.28 4.61 -0.25
N VAL A 148 -10.85 5.48 -1.03
CA VAL A 148 -11.86 6.46 -0.63
C VAL A 148 -13.17 6.23 -1.40
N PRO A 149 -14.31 6.74 -0.89
CA PRO A 149 -15.57 6.68 -1.63
C PRO A 149 -15.51 7.56 -2.89
N ASP A 150 -16.41 7.29 -3.85
CA ASP A 150 -16.52 8.06 -5.11
C ASP A 150 -16.99 9.50 -4.89
N ASP A 151 -17.66 9.80 -3.76
CA ASP A 151 -18.04 11.16 -3.40
C ASP A 151 -16.80 11.96 -2.98
N GLU A 152 -16.45 12.98 -3.74
CA GLU A 152 -15.26 13.80 -3.52
C GLU A 152 -15.20 14.48 -2.14
N ARG A 153 -16.35 14.84 -1.55
CA ARG A 153 -16.36 15.51 -0.22
C ARG A 153 -16.03 14.49 0.86
N ALA A 154 -16.63 13.30 0.75
CA ALA A 154 -16.32 12.20 1.65
C ALA A 154 -14.87 11.75 1.47
N ALA A 155 -14.38 11.63 0.24
CA ALA A 155 -12.99 11.28 -0.06
C ALA A 155 -12.01 12.24 0.59
N ARG A 156 -12.20 13.55 0.43
CA ARG A 156 -11.36 14.58 1.08
C ARG A 156 -11.39 14.51 2.62
N TYR A 157 -12.52 14.12 3.18
CA TYR A 157 -12.64 13.96 4.64
C TYR A 157 -11.80 12.76 5.12
N VAL A 158 -11.90 11.62 4.43
CA VAL A 158 -11.14 10.41 4.75
C VAL A 158 -9.64 10.66 4.57
N ASP A 159 -9.21 11.32 3.50
CA ASP A 159 -7.82 11.74 3.31
C ASP A 159 -7.32 12.67 4.43
N ALA A 160 -8.15 13.60 4.90
CA ALA A 160 -7.79 14.51 5.99
C ALA A 160 -7.65 13.76 7.32
N PHE A 161 -8.51 12.76 7.57
CA PHE A 161 -8.43 11.89 8.74
C PHE A 161 -7.12 11.08 8.75
N GLU A 162 -6.77 10.44 7.63
CA GLU A 162 -5.52 9.70 7.49
C GLU A 162 -4.28 10.61 7.62
N ARG A 163 -4.31 11.78 6.97
CA ARG A 163 -3.20 12.76 7.02
C ARG A 163 -2.99 13.34 8.41
N LEU A 164 -4.04 13.47 9.23
CA LEU A 164 -3.91 13.91 10.62
C LEU A 164 -3.06 12.93 11.44
N ARG A 165 -3.24 11.63 11.19
CA ARG A 165 -2.46 10.57 11.84
C ARG A 165 -1.07 10.44 11.23
N ASP A 166 -0.97 10.45 9.90
CA ASP A 166 0.27 10.28 9.17
C ASP A 166 0.56 11.47 8.24
N PRO A 167 1.42 12.41 8.65
CA PRO A 167 1.79 13.57 7.83
C PRO A 167 2.48 13.23 6.50
N SER A 168 2.98 11.98 6.32
CA SER A 168 3.54 11.52 5.05
C SER A 168 2.47 11.04 4.07
N HIS A 169 1.21 10.92 4.52
CA HIS A 169 0.09 10.57 3.68
C HIS A 169 -0.13 11.62 2.59
N GLY A 170 -0.10 11.18 1.34
CA GLY A 170 -0.37 12.02 0.17
C GLY A 170 -1.86 12.04 -0.18
N ARG A 171 -2.30 11.06 -0.97
CA ARG A 171 -3.68 10.93 -1.45
C ARG A 171 -4.07 9.47 -1.64
N MET A 172 -5.29 9.11 -1.25
CA MET A 172 -5.95 7.88 -1.68
C MET A 172 -6.76 8.10 -2.97
N TYR A 173 -6.93 7.03 -3.71
CA TYR A 173 -7.67 7.01 -4.97
C TYR A 173 -8.90 6.14 -4.84
N ALA A 174 -10.04 6.61 -5.38
CA ALA A 174 -11.26 5.82 -5.46
C ALA A 174 -11.10 4.64 -6.44
N PRO A 175 -11.91 3.58 -6.36
CA PRO A 175 -11.79 2.42 -7.24
C PRO A 175 -11.81 2.77 -8.73
N TYR A 176 -12.73 3.65 -9.15
CA TYR A 176 -12.82 4.09 -10.55
C TYR A 176 -11.58 4.87 -11.03
N GLU A 177 -10.90 5.61 -10.11
CA GLU A 177 -9.65 6.29 -10.44
C GLU A 177 -8.53 5.29 -10.68
N TRP A 178 -8.45 4.22 -9.84
CA TRP A 178 -7.51 3.13 -10.04
C TRP A 178 -7.74 2.42 -11.37
N GLU A 179 -9.01 2.13 -11.74
CA GLU A 179 -9.34 1.56 -13.05
C GLU A 179 -8.86 2.46 -14.19
N GLY A 180 -9.12 3.78 -14.10
CA GLY A 180 -8.63 4.76 -15.07
C GLY A 180 -7.11 4.75 -15.20
N LEU A 181 -6.37 4.76 -14.07
CA LEU A 181 -4.89 4.70 -14.06
C LEU A 181 -4.35 3.45 -14.76
N PHE A 182 -4.99 2.29 -14.55
CA PHE A 182 -4.61 1.04 -15.19
C PHE A 182 -4.87 1.08 -16.70
N LEU A 183 -6.06 1.51 -17.12
CA LEU A 183 -6.43 1.62 -18.54
C LEU A 183 -5.51 2.59 -19.28
N ASP A 184 -5.23 3.77 -18.71
CA ASP A 184 -4.35 4.77 -19.29
C ASP A 184 -2.89 4.30 -19.42
N ALA A 185 -2.47 3.36 -18.56
CA ALA A 185 -1.13 2.77 -18.63
C ALA A 185 -1.04 1.53 -19.54
N GLY A 186 -2.14 1.13 -20.20
CA GLY A 186 -2.18 0.00 -21.14
C GLY A 186 -2.40 -1.37 -20.47
N PHE A 187 -3.13 -1.39 -19.35
CA PHE A 187 -3.60 -2.64 -18.76
C PHE A 187 -5.04 -2.94 -19.13
N THR A 188 -5.38 -4.20 -19.28
CA THR A 188 -6.74 -4.70 -19.16
C THR A 188 -7.02 -5.00 -17.70
N VAL A 189 -8.01 -4.33 -17.10
CA VAL A 189 -8.41 -4.58 -15.72
C VAL A 189 -9.13 -5.93 -15.64
N GLU A 190 -8.64 -6.82 -14.78
CA GLU A 190 -9.21 -8.15 -14.56
C GLU A 190 -10.03 -8.23 -13.26
N ALA A 191 -9.69 -7.42 -12.27
CA ALA A 191 -10.41 -7.33 -10.99
C ALA A 191 -10.21 -5.95 -10.36
N ALA A 192 -11.26 -5.44 -9.72
CA ALA A 192 -11.21 -4.31 -8.80
C ALA A 192 -12.17 -4.63 -7.64
N GLU A 193 -11.62 -4.89 -6.45
CA GLU A 193 -12.36 -5.43 -5.31
C GLU A 193 -12.15 -4.55 -4.07
N ILE A 194 -13.23 -4.34 -3.30
CA ILE A 194 -13.17 -3.62 -2.03
C ILE A 194 -13.06 -4.63 -0.88
N HIS A 195 -12.09 -4.41 -0.03
CA HIS A 195 -11.86 -5.17 1.20
C HIS A 195 -11.93 -4.26 2.42
N ARG A 196 -12.44 -4.77 3.52
CA ARG A 196 -12.58 -4.03 4.76
C ARG A 196 -11.92 -4.77 5.91
N ARG A 197 -11.23 -4.02 6.77
CA ARG A 197 -10.62 -4.57 7.97
C ARG A 197 -10.89 -3.66 9.16
N PRO A 198 -11.61 -4.12 10.19
CA PRO A 198 -11.85 -3.35 11.39
C PRO A 198 -10.56 -2.98 12.11
N ALA A 199 -10.51 -1.78 12.66
CA ALA A 199 -9.41 -1.27 13.46
C ALA A 199 -9.94 -0.52 14.68
N ASN A 200 -9.27 -0.65 15.83
CA ASN A 200 -9.45 0.25 16.96
C ASN A 200 -8.68 1.56 16.65
N MET A 201 -9.35 2.70 16.80
CA MET A 201 -8.79 3.99 16.40
C MET A 201 -7.58 4.38 17.25
N GLU A 202 -7.60 4.15 18.56
CA GLU A 202 -6.48 4.52 19.43
C GLU A 202 -5.26 3.64 19.21
N GLU A 203 -5.44 2.32 19.07
CA GLU A 203 -4.35 1.40 18.75
C GLU A 203 -3.71 1.76 17.41
N TRP A 204 -4.52 2.08 16.41
CA TRP A 204 -4.06 2.51 15.09
C TRP A 204 -3.27 3.83 15.16
N ALA A 205 -3.72 4.80 15.94
CA ALA A 205 -3.01 6.07 16.13
C ALA A 205 -1.69 5.86 16.88
N GLN A 206 -1.68 5.01 17.92
CA GLN A 206 -0.48 4.70 18.71
C GLN A 206 0.62 4.01 17.90
N GLN A 207 0.28 3.22 16.88
CA GLN A 207 1.26 2.59 15.99
C GLN A 207 2.15 3.61 15.25
N GLN A 208 1.75 4.87 15.21
CA GLN A 208 2.48 5.97 14.57
C GLN A 208 2.93 7.05 15.58
N ASP A 209 3.01 6.72 16.87
CA ASP A 209 3.39 7.64 17.95
C ASP A 209 2.56 8.94 17.98
N CYS A 210 1.26 8.86 17.65
CA CYS A 210 0.40 10.03 17.71
C CYS A 210 0.31 10.60 19.14
N SER A 211 0.47 11.90 19.27
CA SER A 211 0.30 12.59 20.56
C SER A 211 -1.16 12.53 21.06
N PRO A 212 -1.40 12.66 22.38
CA PRO A 212 -2.77 12.72 22.92
C PRO A 212 -3.65 13.75 22.22
N ALA A 213 -3.08 14.91 21.86
CA ALA A 213 -3.81 15.96 21.14
C ALA A 213 -4.23 15.53 19.72
N ILE A 214 -3.42 14.74 19.04
CA ILE A 214 -3.79 14.15 17.72
C ILE A 214 -4.89 13.10 17.91
N ILE A 215 -4.78 12.23 18.90
CA ILE A 215 -5.80 11.21 19.21
C ILE A 215 -7.15 11.85 19.52
N GLU A 216 -7.17 12.92 20.34
CA GLU A 216 -8.39 13.69 20.62
C GLU A 216 -9.02 14.26 19.34
N ARG A 217 -8.21 14.83 18.45
CA ARG A 217 -8.71 15.36 17.16
C ARG A 217 -9.24 14.25 16.25
N LEU A 218 -8.63 13.08 16.24
CA LEU A 218 -9.15 11.92 15.50
C LEU A 218 -10.51 11.49 16.02
N HIS A 219 -10.71 11.44 17.35
CA HIS A 219 -12.03 11.20 17.96
C HIS A 219 -13.07 12.22 17.51
N ILE A 220 -12.73 13.51 17.53
CA ILE A 220 -13.62 14.57 17.09
C ILE A 220 -14.01 14.38 15.62
N LEU A 221 -13.04 14.07 14.75
CA LEU A 221 -13.32 13.82 13.34
C LEU A 221 -14.26 12.62 13.15
N LEU A 222 -14.03 11.48 13.84
CA LEU A 222 -14.94 10.34 13.73
C LEU A 222 -16.35 10.65 14.27
N ALA A 223 -16.45 11.37 15.39
CA ALA A 223 -17.73 11.71 16.00
C ALA A 223 -18.56 12.68 15.16
N GLN A 224 -17.89 13.62 14.48
CA GLN A 224 -18.52 14.65 13.65
C GLN A 224 -18.53 14.31 12.15
N ALA A 225 -18.09 13.11 11.77
CA ALA A 225 -18.03 12.71 10.38
C ALA A 225 -19.42 12.79 9.71
N PRO A 226 -19.52 13.30 8.47
CA PRO A 226 -20.74 13.21 7.67
C PRO A 226 -21.24 11.78 7.52
N ALA A 227 -22.55 11.59 7.29
CA ALA A 227 -23.16 10.26 7.16
C ALA A 227 -22.42 9.40 6.13
N ALA A 228 -22.13 9.92 4.94
CA ALA A 228 -21.40 9.21 3.91
C ALA A 228 -20.02 8.70 4.35
N VAL A 229 -19.31 9.45 5.20
CA VAL A 229 -18.01 9.04 5.76
C VAL A 229 -18.20 7.99 6.85
N ARG A 230 -19.18 8.17 7.73
CA ARG A 230 -19.47 7.17 8.79
C ARG A 230 -19.86 5.82 8.19
N ASP A 231 -20.70 5.85 7.16
CA ASP A 231 -21.14 4.64 6.45
C ASP A 231 -19.97 3.98 5.70
N TRP A 232 -19.12 4.80 5.05
CA TRP A 232 -17.94 4.29 4.37
C TRP A 232 -16.95 3.63 5.31
N LEU A 233 -16.63 4.29 6.41
CA LEU A 233 -15.68 3.79 7.42
C LEU A 233 -16.34 2.84 8.44
N ASN A 234 -17.65 2.56 8.34
CA ASN A 234 -18.37 1.73 9.33
C ASN A 234 -18.07 2.14 10.78
N VAL A 235 -18.15 3.45 11.06
CA VAL A 235 -17.72 4.02 12.35
C VAL A 235 -18.57 3.50 13.50
N GLN A 236 -17.93 2.93 14.52
CA GLN A 236 -18.55 2.43 15.73
C GLN A 236 -18.00 3.15 16.96
N HIS A 237 -18.86 3.44 17.94
CA HIS A 237 -18.50 4.02 19.23
C HIS A 237 -17.58 5.26 19.15
N PRO A 238 -17.79 6.21 18.21
CA PRO A 238 -16.93 7.40 18.08
C PRO A 238 -16.92 8.17 19.40
N ALA A 239 -15.88 8.91 19.70
CA ALA A 239 -15.71 9.68 20.94
C ALA A 239 -15.56 8.81 22.23
N THR A 240 -15.25 7.54 22.11
CA THR A 240 -14.91 6.68 23.24
C THR A 240 -13.58 5.94 22.97
N PRO A 241 -12.87 5.44 24.01
CA PRO A 241 -11.69 4.61 23.79
C PRO A 241 -11.95 3.32 22.99
N ALA A 242 -13.22 2.90 22.88
CA ALA A 242 -13.65 1.77 22.07
C ALA A 242 -13.98 2.16 20.62
N ALA A 243 -13.64 3.37 20.19
CA ALA A 243 -13.87 3.83 18.82
C ALA A 243 -13.24 2.88 17.79
N GLN A 244 -14.05 2.44 16.85
CA GLN A 244 -13.63 1.56 15.75
C GLN A 244 -14.04 2.14 14.41
N PHE A 245 -13.27 1.79 13.40
CA PHE A 245 -13.58 2.08 12.00
C PHE A 245 -12.98 0.98 11.12
N ASP A 246 -13.44 0.89 9.88
CA ASP A 246 -12.86 -0.01 8.89
C ASP A 246 -11.78 0.70 8.08
N HIS A 247 -10.58 0.11 8.01
CA HIS A 247 -9.72 0.35 6.87
C HIS A 247 -10.36 -0.22 5.63
N VAL A 248 -10.54 0.63 4.63
CA VAL A 248 -11.11 0.23 3.34
C VAL A 248 -10.00 0.18 2.31
N TYR A 249 -9.81 -0.98 1.69
CA TYR A 249 -8.79 -1.22 0.68
C TYR A 249 -9.44 -1.49 -0.67
N VAL A 250 -8.79 -1.06 -1.73
CA VAL A 250 -8.99 -1.60 -3.07
C VAL A 250 -7.88 -2.62 -3.35
N ILE A 251 -8.24 -3.75 -3.97
CA ILE A 251 -7.27 -4.62 -4.65
C ILE A 251 -7.63 -4.59 -6.12
N ILE A 252 -6.71 -4.11 -6.93
CA ILE A 252 -6.86 -4.05 -8.37
C ILE A 252 -5.79 -4.91 -9.05
N ALA A 253 -6.21 -5.69 -10.03
CA ALA A 253 -5.35 -6.52 -10.85
C ALA A 253 -5.59 -6.25 -12.33
N GLY A 254 -4.53 -6.21 -13.11
CA GLY A 254 -4.61 -6.06 -14.54
C GLY A 254 -3.44 -6.70 -15.27
N MET A 255 -3.70 -7.06 -16.51
CA MET A 255 -2.73 -7.65 -17.44
C MET A 255 -2.29 -6.60 -18.45
N LYS A 256 -0.99 -6.47 -18.66
CA LYS A 256 -0.43 -5.58 -19.67
C LYS A 256 -0.74 -6.10 -21.07
N THR A 257 -1.38 -5.27 -21.89
CA THR A 257 -1.68 -5.56 -23.29
C THR A 257 -0.46 -5.49 -24.19
#